data_dc61ad15866d86874edd880d9eefe20d
#
_entry.id   dc61ad15866d86874edd880d9eefe20d
#
_cell.length_a   1.000
_cell.length_b   1.000
_cell.length_c   1.000
_cell.angle_alpha   90.00
_cell.angle_beta   90.00
_cell.angle_gamma   90.00
#
_symmetry.space_group_name_H-M   'P 1'
#
loop_
_entity.id
_entity.type
_entity.pdbx_description
1 polymer ?
#
loop_
_entity_poly.entity_id
_entity_poly.type
_entity_poly.pdbx_seq_one_letter_code
_entity_poly.pdbx_strand_id
1 'polypeptide(L)'
;MYYSELVRKACWIMYDAHREDVDKGGYPYAFHPFYLAVQMDDEESACAALLHDVVEDHGGRYSFDGLARSGFPETVVRALRLLTHTEGVAYMDYVRELSKDPIARKVKMADLRHNLDARRLNGARPGKYGQYLQALQYLESME
;
A
#
# COMPACT_ATOMS: atom_id res chain seq x y z
N MET A 1 -7.09 -6.78 12.69
CA MET A 1 -7.85 -6.55 11.43
C MET A 1 -9.16 -5.83 11.74
N TYR A 2 -9.46 -4.79 11.01
CA TYR A 2 -10.75 -4.11 11.11
C TYR A 2 -11.81 -4.83 10.27
N TYR A 3 -12.97 -5.11 10.84
CA TYR A 3 -14.03 -5.85 10.15
C TYR A 3 -15.20 -4.94 9.82
N SER A 4 -15.52 -4.82 8.53
CA SER A 4 -16.67 -4.06 8.03
C SER A 4 -17.03 -4.53 6.62
N GLU A 5 -18.20 -4.11 6.11
CA GLU A 5 -18.58 -4.41 4.73
C GLU A 5 -17.61 -3.79 3.73
N LEU A 6 -17.12 -2.59 4.00
CA LEU A 6 -16.20 -1.91 3.10
C LEU A 6 -14.83 -2.62 3.06
N VAL A 7 -14.31 -3.04 4.22
CA VAL A 7 -13.07 -3.81 4.30
C VAL A 7 -13.23 -5.16 3.61
N ARG A 8 -14.39 -5.81 3.77
CA ARG A 8 -14.68 -7.07 3.04
C ARG A 8 -14.57 -6.86 1.53
N LYS A 9 -15.19 -5.80 1.02
CA LYS A 9 -15.12 -5.47 -0.41
C LYS A 9 -13.67 -5.21 -0.85
N ALA A 10 -12.92 -4.43 -0.09
CA ALA A 10 -11.51 -4.16 -0.38
C ALA A 10 -10.69 -5.44 -0.41
N CYS A 11 -10.94 -6.35 0.52
CA CYS A 11 -10.24 -7.64 0.60
C CYS A 11 -10.49 -8.49 -0.65
N TRP A 12 -11.73 -8.56 -1.12
CA TRP A 12 -12.04 -9.32 -2.34
C TRP A 12 -11.41 -8.70 -3.59
N ILE A 13 -11.37 -7.37 -3.68
CA ILE A 13 -10.70 -6.68 -4.78
C ILE A 13 -9.20 -6.98 -4.75
N MET A 14 -8.57 -6.87 -3.58
CA MET A 14 -7.15 -7.18 -3.40
C MET A 14 -6.86 -8.62 -3.83
N TYR A 15 -7.65 -9.55 -3.35
CA TYR A 15 -7.46 -10.96 -3.68
C TYR A 15 -7.62 -11.20 -5.19
N ASP A 16 -8.67 -10.66 -5.80
CA ASP A 16 -8.88 -10.81 -7.24
C ASP A 16 -7.74 -10.20 -8.06
N ALA A 17 -7.28 -9.03 -7.67
CA ALA A 17 -6.20 -8.34 -8.38
C ALA A 17 -4.88 -9.10 -8.30
N HIS A 18 -4.49 -9.57 -7.12
CA HIS A 18 -3.15 -10.11 -6.85
C HIS A 18 -3.06 -11.63 -6.75
N ARG A 19 -4.14 -12.36 -7.02
CA ARG A 19 -4.17 -13.81 -6.77
C ARG A 19 -3.14 -14.61 -7.55
N GLU A 20 -2.66 -14.09 -8.66
CA GLU A 20 -1.64 -14.76 -9.48
C GLU A 20 -0.25 -14.13 -9.33
N ASP A 21 -0.15 -13.06 -8.54
CA ASP A 21 1.11 -12.35 -8.35
C ASP A 21 1.95 -13.03 -7.27
N VAL A 22 3.26 -13.06 -7.50
CA VAL A 22 4.24 -13.51 -6.49
C VAL A 22 5.20 -12.37 -6.20
N ASP A 23 5.67 -12.31 -4.95
CA ASP A 23 6.68 -11.34 -4.58
C ASP A 23 8.08 -11.83 -4.94
N LYS A 24 9.10 -11.00 -4.67
CA LYS A 24 10.49 -11.32 -5.02
C LYS A 24 11.04 -12.50 -4.25
N GLY A 25 10.43 -12.86 -3.12
CA GLY A 25 10.80 -14.03 -2.33
C GLY A 25 10.07 -15.30 -2.74
N GLY A 26 9.15 -15.21 -3.71
CA GLY A 26 8.37 -16.34 -4.20
C GLY A 26 7.08 -16.62 -3.44
N TYR A 27 6.72 -15.77 -2.49
CA TYR A 27 5.45 -15.89 -1.74
C TYR A 27 4.30 -15.24 -2.50
N PRO A 28 3.04 -15.67 -2.27
CA PRO A 28 1.89 -14.97 -2.85
C PRO A 28 1.94 -13.48 -2.50
N TYR A 29 1.83 -12.62 -3.51
CA TYR A 29 1.89 -11.18 -3.28
C TYR A 29 0.81 -10.70 -2.31
N ALA A 30 -0.34 -11.38 -2.29
CA ALA A 30 -1.45 -11.03 -1.40
C ALA A 30 -1.06 -10.99 0.10
N PHE A 31 0.01 -11.70 0.50
CA PHE A 31 0.51 -11.62 1.87
C PHE A 31 0.87 -10.19 2.28
N HIS A 32 1.42 -9.41 1.35
CA HIS A 32 1.89 -8.06 1.65
C HIS A 32 0.74 -7.10 1.97
N PRO A 33 -0.22 -6.82 1.08
CA PRO A 33 -1.33 -5.93 1.42
C PRO A 33 -2.18 -6.45 2.58
N PHE A 34 -2.34 -7.75 2.71
CA PHE A 34 -3.08 -8.34 3.83
C PHE A 34 -2.35 -8.07 5.16
N TYR A 35 -1.03 -8.27 5.20
CA TYR A 35 -0.23 -8.03 6.40
C TYR A 35 -0.30 -6.55 6.83
N LEU A 36 -0.27 -5.62 5.88
CA LEU A 36 -0.44 -4.21 6.17
C LEU A 36 -1.81 -3.94 6.81
N ALA A 37 -2.86 -4.50 6.21
CA ALA A 37 -4.23 -4.27 6.67
C ALA A 37 -4.46 -4.81 8.09
N VAL A 38 -3.84 -5.93 8.45
CA VAL A 38 -3.95 -6.49 9.79
C VAL A 38 -3.46 -5.52 10.86
N GLN A 39 -2.54 -4.63 10.52
CA GLN A 39 -1.97 -3.65 11.45
C GLN A 39 -2.81 -2.38 11.59
N MET A 40 -3.86 -2.21 10.75
CA MET A 40 -4.68 -1.01 10.77
C MET A 40 -5.83 -1.15 11.76
N ASP A 41 -6.13 -0.06 12.45
CA ASP A 41 -7.14 -0.03 13.51
C ASP A 41 -8.39 0.79 13.12
N ASP A 42 -8.46 1.29 11.88
CA ASP A 42 -9.62 2.01 11.37
C ASP A 42 -9.97 1.52 9.96
N GLU A 43 -11.23 1.78 9.57
CA GLU A 43 -11.78 1.30 8.30
C GLU A 43 -11.05 1.86 7.08
N GLU A 44 -10.79 3.15 7.07
CA GLU A 44 -10.22 3.81 5.90
C GLU A 44 -8.78 3.37 5.67
N SER A 45 -7.97 3.30 6.73
CA SER A 45 -6.59 2.82 6.63
C SER A 45 -6.53 1.35 6.22
N ALA A 46 -7.43 0.51 6.74
CA ALA A 46 -7.48 -0.90 6.36
C ALA A 46 -7.81 -1.05 4.87
N CYS A 47 -8.79 -0.32 4.37
CA CYS A 47 -9.12 -0.31 2.94
C CYS A 47 -7.94 0.17 2.09
N ALA A 48 -7.31 1.26 2.48
CA ALA A 48 -6.16 1.81 1.75
C ALA A 48 -4.99 0.83 1.73
N ALA A 49 -4.73 0.15 2.85
CA ALA A 49 -3.68 -0.86 2.92
C ALA A 49 -3.94 -2.03 1.95
N LEU A 50 -5.17 -2.54 1.93
CA LEU A 50 -5.55 -3.62 1.03
C LEU A 50 -5.44 -3.23 -0.44
N LEU A 51 -5.77 -1.99 -0.76
CA LEU A 51 -5.91 -1.53 -2.15
C LEU A 51 -4.67 -0.78 -2.68
N HIS A 52 -3.63 -0.57 -1.85
CA HIS A 52 -2.57 0.39 -2.15
C HIS A 52 -1.82 0.13 -3.48
N ASP A 53 -1.70 -1.12 -3.91
CA ASP A 53 -1.02 -1.48 -5.15
C ASP A 53 -1.95 -1.96 -6.26
N VAL A 54 -3.27 -2.00 -6.03
CA VAL A 54 -4.21 -2.58 -7.00
C VAL A 54 -4.21 -1.83 -8.32
N VAL A 55 -4.32 -0.50 -8.28
CA VAL A 55 -4.35 0.31 -9.51
C VAL A 55 -2.97 0.39 -10.16
N GLU A 56 -1.91 0.52 -9.35
CA GLU A 56 -0.54 0.58 -9.89
C GLU A 56 -0.17 -0.69 -10.64
N ASP A 57 -0.47 -1.86 -10.06
CA ASP A 57 -0.08 -3.15 -10.61
C ASP A 57 -1.07 -3.70 -11.62
N HIS A 58 -2.35 -3.35 -11.50
CA HIS A 58 -3.44 -3.89 -12.33
C HIS A 58 -4.35 -2.80 -12.89
N GLY A 59 -3.76 -1.72 -13.37
CA GLY A 59 -4.49 -0.57 -13.93
C GLY A 59 -5.35 -0.90 -15.15
N GLY A 60 -5.13 -2.04 -15.81
CA GLY A 60 -5.97 -2.48 -16.92
C GLY A 60 -7.33 -2.99 -16.48
N ARG A 61 -7.49 -3.38 -15.20
CA ARG A 61 -8.74 -3.89 -14.65
C ARG A 61 -9.34 -3.00 -13.58
N TYR A 62 -8.52 -2.21 -12.90
CA TYR A 62 -8.93 -1.36 -11.77
C TYR A 62 -8.47 0.08 -11.98
N SER A 63 -9.34 1.02 -11.64
CA SER A 63 -9.04 2.45 -11.72
C SER A 63 -9.50 3.16 -10.45
N PHE A 64 -8.96 4.33 -10.19
CA PHE A 64 -9.42 5.14 -9.05
C PHE A 64 -10.90 5.51 -9.19
N ASP A 65 -11.33 5.87 -10.39
CA ASP A 65 -12.74 6.18 -10.65
C ASP A 65 -13.63 4.95 -10.42
N GLY A 66 -13.17 3.77 -10.82
CA GLY A 66 -13.89 2.51 -10.58
C GLY A 66 -14.04 2.20 -9.10
N LEU A 67 -12.98 2.44 -8.31
CA LEU A 67 -13.04 2.26 -6.86
C LEU A 67 -14.01 3.27 -6.22
N ALA A 68 -14.00 4.51 -6.67
CA ALA A 68 -14.96 5.51 -6.19
C ALA A 68 -16.41 5.08 -6.48
N ARG A 69 -16.68 4.60 -7.69
CA ARG A 69 -18.00 4.09 -8.07
C ARG A 69 -18.40 2.84 -7.29
N SER A 70 -17.43 2.07 -6.82
CA SER A 70 -17.68 0.89 -5.99
C SER A 70 -18.06 1.22 -4.56
N GLY A 71 -18.00 2.49 -4.17
CA GLY A 71 -18.43 2.95 -2.86
C GLY A 71 -17.32 3.30 -1.88
N PHE A 72 -16.04 3.27 -2.32
CA PHE A 72 -14.95 3.69 -1.43
C PHE A 72 -14.98 5.20 -1.24
N PRO A 73 -14.85 5.69 0.01
CA PRO A 73 -14.90 7.12 0.30
C PRO A 73 -13.79 7.90 -0.42
N GLU A 74 -14.03 9.18 -0.66
CA GLU A 74 -13.03 10.06 -1.29
C GLU A 74 -11.72 10.09 -0.50
N THR A 75 -11.79 10.00 0.82
CA THR A 75 -10.58 9.96 1.67
C THR A 75 -9.71 8.75 1.36
N VAL A 76 -10.31 7.60 1.11
CA VAL A 76 -9.58 6.38 0.71
C VAL A 76 -9.02 6.53 -0.70
N VAL A 77 -9.83 6.97 -1.64
CA VAL A 77 -9.40 7.11 -3.04
C VAL A 77 -8.27 8.13 -3.16
N ARG A 78 -8.35 9.26 -2.44
CA ARG A 78 -7.28 10.26 -2.40
C ARG A 78 -5.97 9.67 -1.87
N ALA A 79 -6.04 8.92 -0.77
CA ALA A 79 -4.87 8.25 -0.22
C ALA A 79 -4.25 7.29 -1.23
N LEU A 80 -5.08 6.53 -1.95
CA LEU A 80 -4.60 5.59 -2.97
C LEU A 80 -3.90 6.30 -4.13
N ARG A 81 -4.43 7.45 -4.57
CA ARG A 81 -3.77 8.25 -5.60
C ARG A 81 -2.38 8.71 -5.14
N LEU A 82 -2.28 9.17 -3.89
CA LEU A 82 -1.00 9.61 -3.32
C LEU A 82 -0.02 8.46 -3.13
N LEU A 83 -0.51 7.27 -2.85
CA LEU A 83 0.32 6.07 -2.66
C LEU A 83 0.84 5.48 -3.98
N THR A 84 0.31 5.93 -5.11
CA THR A 84 0.75 5.48 -6.43
C THR A 84 1.87 6.38 -6.93
N HIS A 85 3.06 5.79 -7.16
CA HIS A 85 4.23 6.55 -7.60
C HIS A 85 4.14 6.82 -9.10
N THR A 86 4.07 8.09 -9.48
CA THR A 86 4.04 8.52 -10.88
C THR A 86 5.44 8.46 -11.48
N GLU A 87 5.57 7.87 -12.66
CA GLU A 87 6.83 7.82 -13.39
C GLU A 87 7.39 9.22 -13.61
N GLY A 88 8.69 9.39 -13.45
CA GLY A 88 9.37 10.66 -13.61
C GLY A 88 9.41 11.54 -12.36
N VAL A 89 8.69 11.18 -11.31
CA VAL A 89 8.73 11.88 -10.02
C VAL A 89 9.79 11.25 -9.13
N ALA A 90 10.69 12.06 -8.57
CA ALA A 90 11.72 11.57 -7.65
C ALA A 90 11.06 10.90 -6.43
N TYR A 91 11.65 9.79 -5.96
CA TYR A 91 11.04 8.99 -4.90
C TYR A 91 10.76 9.81 -3.63
N MET A 92 11.73 10.62 -3.19
CA MET A 92 11.52 11.43 -1.98
C MET A 92 10.52 12.55 -2.16
N ASP A 93 10.34 13.07 -3.39
CA ASP A 93 9.27 14.04 -3.66
C ASP A 93 7.90 13.37 -3.56
N TYR A 94 7.77 12.16 -4.07
CA TYR A 94 6.58 11.33 -3.90
C TYR A 94 6.30 11.07 -2.42
N VAL A 95 7.32 10.71 -1.64
CA VAL A 95 7.17 10.45 -0.20
C VAL A 95 6.73 11.71 0.55
N ARG A 96 7.33 12.86 0.23
CA ARG A 96 6.96 14.13 0.88
C ARG A 96 5.51 14.50 0.59
N GLU A 97 5.07 14.29 -0.64
CA GLU A 97 3.69 14.62 -1.00
C GLU A 97 2.68 13.71 -0.29
N LEU A 98 2.90 12.40 -0.31
CA LEU A 98 2.00 11.47 0.38
C LEU A 98 2.00 11.68 1.90
N SER A 99 3.09 12.18 2.47
CA SER A 99 3.22 12.37 3.92
C SER A 99 2.22 13.39 4.48
N LYS A 100 1.67 14.24 3.63
CA LYS A 100 0.68 15.25 4.02
C LYS A 100 -0.70 14.65 4.30
N ASP A 101 -0.95 13.43 3.84
CA ASP A 101 -2.21 12.72 4.06
C ASP A 101 -2.01 11.68 5.16
N PRO A 102 -2.78 11.75 6.28
CA PRO A 102 -2.57 10.83 7.40
C PRO A 102 -2.77 9.35 7.05
N ILE A 103 -3.73 9.04 6.17
CA ILE A 103 -4.00 7.67 5.75
C ILE A 103 -2.85 7.15 4.89
N ALA A 104 -2.44 7.93 3.88
CA ALA A 104 -1.34 7.56 2.99
C ALA A 104 -0.03 7.38 3.77
N ARG A 105 0.26 8.29 4.70
CA ARG A 105 1.46 8.20 5.53
C ARG A 105 1.47 6.92 6.37
N LYS A 106 0.37 6.62 7.04
CA LYS A 106 0.25 5.42 7.89
C LYS A 106 0.45 4.14 7.09
N VAL A 107 -0.20 4.04 5.93
CA VAL A 107 -0.07 2.88 5.05
C VAL A 107 1.34 2.77 4.51
N LYS A 108 1.95 3.87 4.08
CA LYS A 108 3.31 3.85 3.52
C LYS A 108 4.35 3.44 4.55
N MET A 109 4.20 3.85 5.80
CA MET A 109 5.10 3.40 6.87
C MET A 109 5.03 1.90 7.06
N ALA A 110 3.83 1.32 7.09
CA ALA A 110 3.66 -0.13 7.18
C ALA A 110 4.23 -0.84 5.95
N ASP A 111 4.01 -0.28 4.76
CA ASP A 111 4.54 -0.79 3.50
C ASP A 111 6.08 -0.85 3.53
N LEU A 112 6.71 0.25 3.92
CA LEU A 112 8.18 0.34 3.99
C LEU A 112 8.75 -0.64 5.02
N ARG A 113 8.14 -0.72 6.20
CA ARG A 113 8.61 -1.67 7.23
C ARG A 113 8.55 -3.11 6.74
N HIS A 114 7.50 -3.47 6.04
CA HIS A 114 7.37 -4.82 5.50
C HIS A 114 8.34 -5.06 4.34
N ASN A 115 8.55 -4.07 3.47
CA ASN A 115 9.52 -4.18 2.37
C ASN A 115 10.97 -4.24 2.87
N LEU A 116 11.25 -3.73 4.06
CA LEU A 116 12.57 -3.81 4.68
C LEU A 116 12.78 -5.11 5.47
N ASP A 117 11.76 -5.93 5.62
CA ASP A 117 11.85 -7.20 6.34
C ASP A 117 12.59 -8.25 5.47
N ALA A 118 13.84 -8.53 5.86
CA ALA A 118 14.71 -9.44 5.11
C ALA A 118 14.16 -10.86 5.02
N ARG A 119 13.26 -11.27 5.92
CA ARG A 119 12.66 -12.60 5.88
C ARG A 119 11.87 -12.83 4.59
N ARG A 120 11.33 -11.77 4.00
CA ARG A 120 10.60 -11.85 2.73
C ARG A 120 11.51 -12.16 1.53
N LEU A 121 12.80 -11.95 1.67
CA LEU A 121 13.80 -12.16 0.62
C LEU A 121 14.83 -13.22 1.05
N ASN A 122 14.41 -14.16 1.90
CA ASN A 122 15.26 -15.25 2.38
C ASN A 122 16.55 -14.74 3.04
N GLY A 123 16.43 -13.64 3.79
CA GLY A 123 17.53 -13.01 4.51
C GLY A 123 18.30 -11.95 3.75
N ALA A 124 18.00 -11.73 2.47
CA ALA A 124 18.67 -10.70 1.66
C ALA A 124 18.01 -9.33 1.87
N ARG A 125 18.76 -8.27 1.60
CA ARG A 125 18.21 -6.91 1.58
C ARG A 125 17.57 -6.62 0.23
N PRO A 126 16.47 -5.83 0.18
CA PRO A 126 15.91 -5.39 -1.09
C PRO A 126 16.90 -4.50 -1.85
N GLY A 127 16.82 -4.49 -3.17
CA GLY A 127 17.69 -3.66 -4.01
C GLY A 127 17.57 -2.16 -3.73
N LYS A 128 16.39 -1.72 -3.24
CA LYS A 128 16.10 -0.33 -2.90
C LYS A 128 16.20 -0.06 -1.39
N TYR A 129 17.00 -0.86 -0.67
CA TYR A 129 17.08 -0.80 0.79
C TYR A 129 17.35 0.61 1.32
N GLY A 130 18.38 1.27 0.80
CA GLY A 130 18.75 2.62 1.24
C GLY A 130 17.65 3.64 1.01
N GLN A 131 16.98 3.57 -0.14
CA GLN A 131 15.88 4.44 -0.50
C GLN A 131 14.68 4.23 0.44
N TYR A 132 14.34 2.99 0.71
CA TYR A 132 13.24 2.65 1.61
C TYR A 132 13.53 3.07 3.05
N LEU A 133 14.77 2.87 3.50
CA LEU A 133 15.17 3.27 4.86
C LEU A 133 15.10 4.78 5.02
N GLN A 134 15.58 5.55 4.05
CA GLN A 134 15.51 7.01 4.07
C GLN A 134 14.05 7.49 4.13
N ALA A 135 13.18 6.90 3.31
CA ALA A 135 11.77 7.25 3.30
C ALA A 135 11.10 6.95 4.64
N LEU A 136 11.37 5.78 5.22
CA LEU A 136 10.81 5.40 6.51
C LEU A 136 11.26 6.35 7.62
N GLN A 137 12.55 6.69 7.66
CA GLN A 137 13.09 7.64 8.64
C GLN A 137 12.42 9.01 8.52
N TYR A 138 12.20 9.48 7.30
CA TYR A 138 11.50 10.74 7.07
C TYR A 138 10.07 10.69 7.61
N LEU A 139 9.31 9.64 7.30
CA LEU A 139 7.93 9.51 7.75
C LEU A 139 7.83 9.34 9.27
N GLU A 140 8.75 8.58 9.88
CA GLU A 140 8.79 8.40 11.33
C GLU A 140 9.10 9.71 12.06
N SER A 141 9.86 10.62 11.45
CA SER A 141 10.17 11.92 12.04
C SER A 141 8.94 12.83 12.18
N MET A 142 7.85 12.48 11.53
CA MET A 142 6.58 13.22 11.56
C MET A 142 5.62 12.72 12.65
N GLU A 143 5.96 11.65 13.36
CA GLU A 143 5.13 11.09 14.43
C GLU A 143 5.26 11.84 15.74
#